data_87854270170c06686cbd031574fe1880
#
_entry.id   87854270170c06686cbd031574fe1880
#
_cell.length_a   1.000
_cell.length_b   1.000
_cell.length_c   1.000
_cell.angle_alpha   90.00
_cell.angle_beta   90.00
_cell.angle_gamma   90.00
#
_symmetry.space_group_name_H-M   'P 1'
#
loop_
_entity.id
_entity.type
_entity.pdbx_description
1 polymer ?
#
loop_
_entity_poly.entity_id
_entity_poly.type
_entity_poly.pdbx_seq_one_letter_code
_entity_poly.pdbx_strand_id
1 'polypeptide(L)'
;MDQSTTIPSARKRGRTALVLLLLVMLCIGGLLALPWMLNRPSIGAALLQQFERRTGHALSVKAWHVRILPSIRVELLQTQLHAPGSTRPLLSADRLEITLQWLPLLEGRVVAHDLVIDRPRLTVSRATDGTWSLGGTAPAASPGESDSLTPMVQMVRNLLVIDGAITVVDESNSAPRVPVHIVVSQGTLSNEMMGRHAKVQLSGEIPQAADRAAFTFGGFLIGNHESGGMQAEGDLRLHHIHVRQALSVWGGQDSIFDGLTGAAQLDAHVRVTAGTDGYEMAADNWKAQLADLSIQGTATVSGRGADRPRYSATLSAAPVMVTRLMSHLPSAWIPAQIRDRLVEYGVDGLVTLQTLSVSGEVGSG
;
A
#
# COMPACT_ATOMS: atom_id res chain seq x y z
N MET A 1 -4.53 12.30 88.13
CA MET A 1 -4.67 11.68 86.80
C MET A 1 -4.94 12.84 85.83
N ASP A 2 -3.89 13.34 85.24
CA ASP A 2 -3.93 14.54 84.38
C ASP A 2 -3.78 14.08 82.96
N GLN A 3 -4.86 14.20 82.18
CA GLN A 3 -4.83 13.90 80.75
C GLN A 3 -4.58 15.19 79.97
N SER A 4 -3.33 15.43 79.63
CA SER A 4 -2.93 16.51 78.70
C SER A 4 -3.24 16.11 77.25
N THR A 5 -4.38 16.55 76.74
CA THR A 5 -4.75 16.50 75.33
C THR A 5 -3.88 17.40 74.50
N THR A 6 -2.92 16.82 73.80
CA THR A 6 -2.06 17.51 72.81
C THR A 6 -2.87 17.79 71.54
N ILE A 7 -3.26 19.08 71.30
CA ILE A 7 -3.91 19.54 70.07
C ILE A 7 -2.87 19.59 68.96
N PRO A 8 -2.99 18.80 67.89
CA PRO A 8 -2.03 18.83 66.79
C PRO A 8 -2.13 20.16 66.01
N SER A 9 -1.00 20.81 65.84
CA SER A 9 -0.85 22.15 65.24
C SER A 9 -1.38 22.24 63.82
N ALA A 10 -2.51 22.87 63.61
CA ALA A 10 -3.16 23.17 62.30
C ALA A 10 -2.26 23.96 61.33
N ARG A 11 -1.19 24.58 61.81
CA ARG A 11 -0.30 25.48 61.06
C ARG A 11 0.65 24.73 60.11
N LYS A 12 0.95 23.43 60.26
CA LYS A 12 1.80 22.62 59.38
C LYS A 12 1.02 22.14 58.14
N ARG A 13 -0.30 21.87 58.28
CA ARG A 13 -1.15 21.39 57.13
C ARG A 13 -1.38 22.47 56.07
N GLY A 14 -1.44 23.75 56.44
CA GLY A 14 -1.61 24.84 55.45
C GLY A 14 -0.38 25.04 54.57
N ARG A 15 0.84 24.88 55.12
CA ARG A 15 2.08 25.05 54.33
C ARG A 15 2.30 23.91 53.34
N THR A 16 1.99 22.67 53.72
CA THR A 16 2.07 21.50 52.81
C THR A 16 1.02 21.60 51.71
N ALA A 17 -0.20 22.03 52.01
CA ALA A 17 -1.24 22.22 51.00
C ALA A 17 -0.87 23.34 49.98
N LEU A 18 -0.27 24.43 50.48
CA LEU A 18 0.19 25.53 49.61
C LEU A 18 1.36 25.15 48.71
N VAL A 19 2.34 24.36 49.22
CA VAL A 19 3.44 23.81 48.44
C VAL A 19 2.93 22.86 47.38
N LEU A 20 1.97 21.97 47.72
CA LEU A 20 1.36 21.03 46.77
C LEU A 20 0.57 21.75 45.70
N LEU A 21 -0.17 22.79 46.02
CA LEU A 21 -0.92 23.64 45.09
C LEU A 21 0.04 24.36 44.14
N LEU A 22 1.16 24.90 44.67
CA LEU A 22 2.18 25.58 43.87
C LEU A 22 2.88 24.60 42.92
N LEU A 23 3.16 23.37 43.37
CA LEU A 23 3.75 22.32 42.54
C LEU A 23 2.79 21.88 41.44
N VAL A 24 1.49 21.72 41.75
CA VAL A 24 0.45 21.42 40.75
C VAL A 24 0.32 22.54 39.74
N MET A 25 0.29 23.81 40.20
CA MET A 25 0.27 24.97 39.30
C MET A 25 1.51 25.04 38.41
N LEU A 26 2.68 24.74 38.92
CA LEU A 26 3.94 24.66 38.14
C LEU A 26 3.90 23.56 37.14
N CYS A 27 3.39 22.38 37.50
CA CYS A 27 3.21 21.24 36.55
C CYS A 27 2.20 21.62 35.46
N ILE A 28 1.07 22.20 35.80
CA ILE A 28 0.06 22.62 34.83
C ILE A 28 0.64 23.73 33.92
N GLY A 29 1.31 24.74 34.49
CA GLY A 29 1.96 25.81 33.74
C GLY A 29 3.05 25.27 32.81
N GLY A 30 3.88 24.34 33.27
CA GLY A 30 4.86 23.64 32.47
C GLY A 30 4.23 22.85 31.32
N LEU A 31 3.15 22.09 31.60
CA LEU A 31 2.41 21.31 30.61
C LEU A 31 1.77 22.22 29.52
N LEU A 32 1.25 23.40 29.91
CA LEU A 32 0.68 24.34 28.98
C LEU A 32 1.75 25.14 28.17
N ALA A 33 2.94 25.31 28.72
CA ALA A 33 4.06 25.96 28.03
C ALA A 33 4.80 24.99 27.06
N LEU A 34 4.71 23.69 27.31
CA LEU A 34 5.41 22.66 26.52
C LEU A 34 5.07 22.69 25.01
N PRO A 35 3.79 22.81 24.59
CA PRO A 35 3.43 22.89 23.16
C PRO A 35 4.06 24.13 22.51
N TRP A 36 4.08 25.26 23.21
CA TRP A 36 4.68 26.49 22.69
C TRP A 36 6.20 26.36 22.53
N MET A 37 6.86 25.67 23.43
CA MET A 37 8.29 25.38 23.33
C MET A 37 8.59 24.40 22.18
N LEU A 38 7.82 23.31 22.08
CA LEU A 38 8.00 22.26 21.06
C LEU A 38 7.69 22.76 19.64
N ASN A 39 6.80 23.72 19.48
CA ASN A 39 6.45 24.30 18.17
C ASN A 39 7.50 25.32 17.64
N ARG A 40 8.65 25.45 18.30
CA ARG A 40 9.73 26.32 17.79
C ARG A 40 10.42 25.69 16.57
N PRO A 41 10.68 26.49 15.51
CA PRO A 41 11.26 25.96 14.26
C PRO A 41 12.65 25.32 14.45
N SER A 42 13.42 25.77 15.45
CA SER A 42 14.73 25.19 15.78
C SER A 42 14.67 23.73 16.24
N ILE A 43 13.63 23.36 16.99
CA ILE A 43 13.45 21.97 17.47
C ILE A 43 13.02 21.09 16.31
N GLY A 44 12.13 21.60 15.44
CA GLY A 44 11.74 20.88 14.23
C GLY A 44 12.91 20.55 13.32
N ALA A 45 13.75 21.55 13.05
CA ALA A 45 14.93 21.35 12.23
C ALA A 45 15.89 20.29 12.81
N ALA A 46 16.09 20.30 14.14
CA ALA A 46 16.93 19.30 14.79
C ALA A 46 16.37 17.88 14.69
N LEU A 47 15.04 17.72 14.85
CA LEU A 47 14.36 16.43 14.71
C LEU A 47 14.41 15.90 13.28
N LEU A 48 14.16 16.76 12.29
CA LEU A 48 14.25 16.39 10.88
C LEU A 48 15.68 15.96 10.51
N GLN A 49 16.70 16.68 10.96
CA GLN A 49 18.10 16.30 10.76
C GLN A 49 18.45 14.96 11.43
N GLN A 50 17.92 14.70 12.63
CA GLN A 50 18.11 13.43 13.31
C GLN A 50 17.41 12.28 12.57
N PHE A 51 16.22 12.51 12.03
CA PHE A 51 15.51 11.56 11.19
C PHE A 51 16.35 11.21 9.94
N GLU A 52 16.83 12.22 9.21
CA GLU A 52 17.68 12.05 8.04
C GLU A 52 18.95 11.24 8.34
N ARG A 53 19.64 11.56 9.45
CA ARG A 53 20.83 10.81 9.88
C ARG A 53 20.54 9.34 10.20
N ARG A 54 19.35 9.02 10.69
CA ARG A 54 18.97 7.63 11.07
C ARG A 54 18.44 6.81 9.90
N THR A 55 17.74 7.44 8.99
CA THR A 55 17.04 6.75 7.89
C THR A 55 17.71 6.93 6.54
N GLY A 56 18.67 7.83 6.43
CA GLY A 56 19.28 8.21 5.15
C GLY A 56 18.35 9.02 4.24
N HIS A 57 17.07 9.19 4.61
CA HIS A 57 16.06 9.86 3.79
C HIS A 57 15.81 11.29 4.26
N ALA A 58 15.82 12.26 3.34
CA ALA A 58 15.52 13.64 3.66
C ALA A 58 14.01 13.86 3.78
N LEU A 59 13.58 14.35 4.95
CA LEU A 59 12.19 14.69 5.21
C LEU A 59 12.01 16.21 5.18
N SER A 60 11.25 16.71 4.22
CA SER A 60 10.89 18.12 4.11
C SER A 60 9.47 18.34 4.62
N VAL A 61 9.26 19.34 5.47
CA VAL A 61 7.97 19.67 6.08
C VAL A 61 7.80 21.17 6.04
N LYS A 62 6.67 21.65 5.56
CA LYS A 62 6.40 23.09 5.49
C LYS A 62 6.02 23.68 6.84
N ALA A 63 5.21 22.98 7.61
CA ALA A 63 4.80 23.37 8.94
C ALA A 63 4.56 22.14 9.81
N TRP A 64 4.75 22.29 11.10
CA TRP A 64 4.50 21.24 12.08
C TRP A 64 3.80 21.82 13.31
N HIS A 65 2.94 21.03 13.93
CA HIS A 65 2.21 21.38 15.11
C HIS A 65 2.24 20.23 16.10
N VAL A 66 2.54 20.53 17.36
CA VAL A 66 2.49 19.54 18.44
C VAL A 66 1.37 19.92 19.38
N ARG A 67 0.47 18.97 19.63
CA ARG A 67 -0.58 19.05 20.66
C ARG A 67 -0.30 18.00 21.72
N ILE A 68 -0.50 18.34 22.99
CA ILE A 68 -0.15 17.44 24.10
C ILE A 68 -1.39 16.85 24.75
N LEU A 69 -2.52 17.56 24.75
CA LEU A 69 -3.75 17.13 25.39
C LEU A 69 -4.87 16.93 24.38
N PRO A 70 -5.72 15.89 24.49
CA PRO A 70 -5.70 14.79 25.48
C PRO A 70 -4.65 13.71 25.16
N SER A 71 -4.10 13.67 23.95
CA SER A 71 -3.04 12.77 23.50
C SER A 71 -1.92 13.58 22.85
N ILE A 72 -0.70 13.07 22.88
CA ILE A 72 0.41 13.72 22.18
C ILE A 72 0.26 13.44 20.69
N ARG A 73 0.02 14.51 19.93
CA ARG A 73 -0.12 14.45 18.47
C ARG A 73 0.89 15.38 17.82
N VAL A 74 1.58 14.84 16.84
CA VAL A 74 2.48 15.59 15.97
C VAL A 74 1.84 15.64 14.59
N GLU A 75 1.52 16.83 14.12
CA GLU A 75 0.95 17.09 12.82
C GLU A 75 2.00 17.74 11.93
N LEU A 76 2.27 17.13 10.79
CA LEU A 76 3.19 17.61 9.78
C LEU A 76 2.39 17.96 8.52
N LEU A 77 2.57 19.18 8.03
CA LEU A 77 1.84 19.68 6.86
C LEU A 77 2.76 19.76 5.64
N GLN A 78 2.23 19.37 4.49
CA GLN A 78 2.94 19.34 3.21
C GLN A 78 4.30 18.66 3.34
N THR A 79 4.22 17.39 3.74
CA THR A 79 5.39 16.55 3.99
C THR A 79 5.87 15.92 2.69
N GLN A 80 7.18 15.93 2.46
CA GLN A 80 7.81 15.26 1.32
C GLN A 80 9.00 14.43 1.82
N LEU A 81 9.04 13.18 1.43
CA LEU A 81 10.13 12.26 1.69
C LEU A 81 10.95 12.08 0.42
N HIS A 82 12.25 12.31 0.51
CA HIS A 82 13.18 12.17 -0.62
C HIS A 82 14.17 11.04 -0.36
N ALA A 83 14.49 10.29 -1.41
CA ALA A 83 15.61 9.37 -1.37
C ALA A 83 16.96 10.14 -1.35
N PRO A 84 18.03 9.53 -0.86
CA PRO A 84 19.36 10.12 -0.90
C PRO A 84 19.74 10.55 -2.32
N GLY A 85 20.10 11.83 -2.49
CA GLY A 85 20.49 12.38 -3.80
C GLY A 85 19.37 12.60 -4.81
N SER A 86 18.10 12.33 -4.46
CA SER A 86 16.96 12.55 -5.34
C SER A 86 16.30 13.91 -5.13
N THR A 87 16.02 14.61 -6.22
CA THR A 87 15.22 15.85 -6.21
C THR A 87 13.73 15.57 -6.28
N ARG A 88 13.33 14.37 -6.73
CA ARG A 88 11.92 13.95 -6.79
C ARG A 88 11.52 13.32 -5.46
N PRO A 89 10.36 13.68 -4.89
CA PRO A 89 9.89 13.04 -3.68
C PRO A 89 9.47 11.59 -3.95
N LEU A 90 9.87 10.67 -3.06
CA LEU A 90 9.38 9.30 -3.01
C LEU A 90 7.90 9.27 -2.65
N LEU A 91 7.58 10.03 -1.60
CA LEU A 91 6.25 10.16 -1.03
C LEU A 91 6.01 11.63 -0.72
N SER A 92 4.86 12.15 -1.10
CA SER A 92 4.36 13.44 -0.63
C SER A 92 3.00 13.24 0.03
N ALA A 93 2.71 14.01 1.08
CA ALA A 93 1.43 13.99 1.75
C ALA A 93 1.04 15.42 2.16
N ASP A 94 -0.24 15.75 2.07
CA ASP A 94 -0.72 17.06 2.47
C ASP A 94 -0.69 17.20 3.99
N ARG A 95 -0.97 16.10 4.71
CA ARG A 95 -0.94 16.04 6.16
C ARG A 95 -0.51 14.65 6.63
N LEU A 96 0.33 14.64 7.63
CA LEU A 96 0.73 13.44 8.35
C LEU A 96 0.52 13.70 9.84
N GLU A 97 -0.29 12.89 10.50
CA GLU A 97 -0.59 13.00 11.94
C GLU A 97 -0.10 11.74 12.65
N ILE A 98 0.75 11.93 13.64
CA ILE A 98 1.32 10.86 14.47
C ILE A 98 0.79 11.02 15.88
N THR A 99 0.10 10.03 16.40
CA THR A 99 -0.32 9.98 17.80
C THR A 99 0.68 9.13 18.59
N LEU A 100 1.25 9.70 19.64
CA LEU A 100 2.26 9.05 20.49
C LEU A 100 1.65 8.53 21.79
N GLN A 101 2.23 7.47 22.32
CA GLN A 101 1.86 6.91 23.62
C GLN A 101 2.57 7.65 24.76
N TRP A 102 1.82 8.02 25.81
CA TRP A 102 2.33 8.75 26.97
C TRP A 102 3.32 7.91 27.81
N LEU A 103 2.95 6.67 28.15
CA LEU A 103 3.73 5.83 29.06
C LEU A 103 5.14 5.54 28.51
N PRO A 104 5.32 5.05 27.28
CA PRO A 104 6.66 4.86 26.73
C PRO A 104 7.47 6.14 26.64
N LEU A 105 6.80 7.27 26.38
CA LEU A 105 7.49 8.57 26.29
C LEU A 105 8.09 9.00 27.64
N LEU A 106 7.41 8.73 28.77
CA LEU A 106 7.95 8.97 30.10
C LEU A 106 9.19 8.11 30.41
N GLU A 107 9.32 6.95 29.75
CA GLU A 107 10.47 6.07 29.81
C GLU A 107 11.56 6.43 28.79
N GLY A 108 11.40 7.55 28.06
CA GLY A 108 12.32 7.99 27.00
C GLY A 108 12.21 7.20 25.70
N ARG A 109 11.14 6.40 25.51
CA ARG A 109 10.88 5.63 24.30
C ARG A 109 9.76 6.26 23.49
N VAL A 110 10.02 6.53 22.19
CA VAL A 110 9.01 7.06 21.26
C VAL A 110 8.30 5.89 20.60
N VAL A 111 7.02 5.72 20.92
CA VAL A 111 6.15 4.70 20.33
C VAL A 111 4.95 5.38 19.70
N ALA A 112 4.81 5.24 18.38
CA ALA A 112 3.64 5.72 17.66
C ALA A 112 2.46 4.77 17.88
N HIS A 113 1.29 5.32 18.19
CA HIS A 113 0.06 4.55 18.31
C HIS A 113 -0.70 4.55 17.00
N ASP A 114 -1.03 5.73 16.51
CA ASP A 114 -1.73 5.91 15.25
C ASP A 114 -0.91 6.81 14.33
N LEU A 115 -0.92 6.46 13.04
CA LEU A 115 -0.39 7.25 11.95
C LEU A 115 -1.50 7.48 10.94
N VAL A 116 -1.86 8.74 10.71
CA VAL A 116 -2.83 9.12 9.68
C VAL A 116 -2.09 9.87 8.59
N ILE A 117 -2.24 9.43 7.36
CA ILE A 117 -1.66 10.06 6.18
C ILE A 117 -2.79 10.51 5.26
N ASP A 118 -2.90 11.81 5.10
CA ASP A 118 -3.94 12.45 4.30
C ASP A 118 -3.36 12.84 2.94
N ARG A 119 -4.01 12.39 1.89
CA ARG A 119 -3.65 12.57 0.48
C ARG A 119 -2.18 12.24 0.16
N PRO A 120 -1.69 11.04 0.55
CA PRO A 120 -0.36 10.63 0.12
C PRO A 120 -0.33 10.42 -1.39
N ARG A 121 0.77 10.86 -2.01
CA ARG A 121 1.07 10.64 -3.42
C ARG A 121 2.37 9.88 -3.51
N LEU A 122 2.31 8.72 -4.12
CA LEU A 122 3.43 7.81 -4.31
C LEU A 122 3.67 7.62 -5.81
N THR A 123 4.91 7.71 -6.24
CA THR A 123 5.27 7.39 -7.62
C THR A 123 6.12 6.12 -7.63
N VAL A 124 5.68 5.14 -8.40
CA VAL A 124 6.40 3.88 -8.64
C VAL A 124 6.81 3.88 -10.10
N SER A 125 8.08 3.74 -10.39
CA SER A 125 8.58 3.68 -11.76
C SER A 125 9.29 2.37 -12.04
N ARG A 126 9.14 1.88 -13.26
CA ARG A 126 9.88 0.75 -13.79
C ARG A 126 10.94 1.28 -14.75
N ALA A 127 12.20 1.03 -14.45
CA ALA A 127 13.32 1.48 -15.26
C ALA A 127 13.47 0.64 -16.55
N THR A 128 14.32 1.10 -17.48
CA THR A 128 14.59 0.41 -18.76
C THR A 128 15.20 -0.99 -18.59
N ASP A 129 15.87 -1.24 -17.48
CA ASP A 129 16.42 -2.55 -17.12
C ASP A 129 15.36 -3.50 -16.49
N GLY A 130 14.12 -3.03 -16.35
CA GLY A 130 13.02 -3.78 -15.74
C GLY A 130 12.97 -3.67 -14.22
N THR A 131 13.89 -2.96 -13.58
CA THR A 131 13.88 -2.77 -12.12
C THR A 131 12.78 -1.80 -11.69
N TRP A 132 12.13 -2.13 -10.58
CA TRP A 132 11.14 -1.25 -9.97
C TRP A 132 11.79 -0.31 -8.98
N SER A 133 11.46 0.96 -9.07
CA SER A 133 11.94 1.99 -8.17
C SER A 133 10.80 2.81 -7.60
N LEU A 134 10.97 3.23 -6.37
CA LEU A 134 10.08 4.17 -5.71
C LEU A 134 10.61 5.60 -5.94
N GLY A 135 9.75 6.51 -6.45
CA GLY A 135 10.14 7.91 -6.64
C GLY A 135 11.12 8.17 -7.78
N GLY A 136 11.31 7.21 -8.73
CA GLY A 136 12.16 7.41 -9.91
C GLY A 136 13.67 7.40 -9.63
N THR A 137 14.09 6.92 -8.47
CA THR A 137 15.50 6.64 -8.19
C THR A 137 15.78 5.19 -8.51
N ALA A 138 16.74 4.94 -9.41
CA ALA A 138 17.30 3.60 -9.56
C ALA A 138 17.76 3.11 -8.18
N PRO A 139 17.53 1.84 -7.82
CA PRO A 139 18.06 1.30 -6.60
C PRO A 139 19.58 1.53 -6.64
N ALA A 140 20.11 2.29 -5.68
CA ALA A 140 21.55 2.37 -5.50
C ALA A 140 22.04 0.95 -5.31
N ALA A 141 22.86 0.48 -6.23
CA ALA A 141 23.38 -0.87 -6.23
C ALA A 141 24.31 -1.08 -5.01
N SER A 142 23.71 -1.38 -3.89
CA SER A 142 24.38 -1.93 -2.72
C SER A 142 23.54 -3.11 -2.27
N PRO A 143 23.96 -4.35 -2.59
CA PRO A 143 23.27 -5.55 -2.11
C PRO A 143 23.61 -5.78 -0.62
N GLY A 144 23.12 -4.92 0.26
CA GLY A 144 23.39 -5.01 1.70
C GLY A 144 22.48 -4.16 2.57
N GLU A 145 21.90 -3.11 2.02
CA GLU A 145 20.98 -2.22 2.71
C GLU A 145 19.67 -2.18 1.95
N SER A 146 18.91 -3.27 2.01
CA SER A 146 17.48 -3.17 1.83
C SER A 146 16.95 -2.34 2.99
N ASP A 147 17.05 -1.01 2.85
CA ASP A 147 16.35 -0.03 3.68
C ASP A 147 14.86 -0.26 3.53
N SER A 148 14.44 -1.29 4.24
CA SER A 148 13.06 -1.69 4.31
C SER A 148 12.31 -0.59 5.06
N LEU A 149 11.26 -0.08 4.48
CA LEU A 149 10.21 0.65 5.21
C LEU A 149 9.60 -0.23 6.34
N THR A 150 9.99 -1.50 6.39
CA THR A 150 9.60 -2.51 7.35
C THR A 150 9.75 -2.07 8.82
N PRO A 151 10.88 -1.46 9.27
CA PRO A 151 10.96 -1.02 10.66
C PRO A 151 10.00 0.12 10.98
N MET A 152 9.68 0.99 10.02
CA MET A 152 8.73 2.08 10.25
C MET A 152 7.31 1.58 10.43
N VAL A 153 6.89 0.61 9.62
CA VAL A 153 5.55 0.00 9.70
C VAL A 153 5.40 -0.81 11.00
N GLN A 154 6.46 -1.45 11.48
CA GLN A 154 6.43 -2.22 12.73
C GLN A 154 6.31 -1.35 13.99
N MET A 155 6.72 -0.08 13.91
CA MET A 155 6.63 0.86 15.05
C MET A 155 5.23 1.49 15.20
N VAL A 156 4.36 1.35 14.20
CA VAL A 156 3.03 1.94 14.19
C VAL A 156 1.98 0.85 14.46
N ARG A 157 1.09 1.10 15.41
CA ARG A 157 0.01 0.16 15.71
C ARG A 157 -1.10 0.23 14.69
N ASN A 158 -1.52 1.44 14.34
CA ASN A 158 -2.55 1.66 13.33
C ASN A 158 -2.07 2.69 12.31
N LEU A 159 -2.22 2.36 11.03
CA LEU A 159 -2.00 3.29 9.92
C LEU A 159 -3.34 3.50 9.20
N LEU A 160 -3.69 4.74 8.98
CA LEU A 160 -4.84 5.15 8.18
C LEU A 160 -4.36 6.04 7.03
N VAL A 161 -4.68 5.63 5.82
CA VAL A 161 -4.46 6.41 4.60
C VAL A 161 -5.81 6.91 4.10
N ILE A 162 -5.89 8.19 3.78
CA ILE A 162 -7.11 8.84 3.28
C ILE A 162 -6.77 9.52 1.95
N ASP A 163 -7.58 9.28 0.93
CA ASP A 163 -7.49 9.92 -0.40
C ASP A 163 -6.09 9.86 -1.03
N GLY A 164 -5.42 8.72 -0.90
CA GLY A 164 -4.09 8.48 -1.47
C GLY A 164 -4.11 8.33 -2.99
N ALA A 165 -2.97 8.57 -3.63
CA ALA A 165 -2.77 8.34 -5.04
C ALA A 165 -1.43 7.63 -5.29
N ILE A 166 -1.48 6.57 -6.10
CA ILE A 166 -0.29 5.86 -6.56
C ILE A 166 -0.20 6.07 -8.08
N THR A 167 0.92 6.58 -8.55
CA THR A 167 1.20 6.73 -9.99
C THR A 167 2.24 5.69 -10.38
N VAL A 168 1.90 4.81 -11.29
CA VAL A 168 2.81 3.80 -11.85
C VAL A 168 3.27 4.28 -13.22
N VAL A 169 4.59 4.42 -13.40
CA VAL A 169 5.22 4.86 -14.65
C VAL A 169 6.10 3.71 -15.15
N ASP A 170 5.88 3.28 -16.38
CA ASP A 170 6.71 2.27 -17.03
C ASP A 170 7.64 2.93 -18.05
N GLU A 171 8.92 3.04 -17.71
CA GLU A 171 9.98 3.59 -18.56
C GLU A 171 10.75 2.48 -19.30
N SER A 172 10.34 1.21 -19.17
CA SER A 172 11.06 0.07 -19.75
C SER A 172 11.02 -0.01 -21.28
N ASN A 173 10.08 0.69 -21.91
CA ASN A 173 9.93 0.73 -23.35
C ASN A 173 10.27 2.11 -23.93
N SER A 174 10.79 2.12 -25.16
CA SER A 174 11.13 3.33 -25.92
C SER A 174 9.91 4.22 -26.26
N ALA A 175 8.69 3.68 -26.19
CA ALA A 175 7.45 4.45 -26.31
C ALA A 175 6.93 4.83 -24.91
N PRO A 176 6.73 6.12 -24.62
CA PRO A 176 6.19 6.53 -23.31
C PRO A 176 4.79 5.95 -23.14
N ARG A 177 4.63 5.13 -22.11
CA ARG A 177 3.31 4.60 -21.73
C ARG A 177 2.56 5.61 -20.88
N VAL A 178 1.24 5.60 -21.03
CA VAL A 178 0.38 6.43 -20.20
C VAL A 178 0.52 5.97 -18.74
N PRO A 179 0.84 6.88 -17.81
CA PRO A 179 0.94 6.52 -16.40
C PRO A 179 -0.38 5.96 -15.88
N VAL A 180 -0.31 4.90 -15.08
CA VAL A 180 -1.47 4.37 -14.39
C VAL A 180 -1.64 5.10 -13.07
N HIS A 181 -2.80 5.69 -12.89
CA HIS A 181 -3.18 6.34 -11.65
C HIS A 181 -4.10 5.42 -10.85
N ILE A 182 -3.75 5.12 -9.62
CA ILE A 182 -4.57 4.36 -8.68
C ILE A 182 -4.92 5.31 -7.54
N VAL A 183 -6.20 5.53 -7.31
CA VAL A 183 -6.70 6.34 -6.21
C VAL A 183 -7.09 5.41 -5.08
N VAL A 184 -6.47 5.58 -3.92
CA VAL A 184 -6.80 4.85 -2.69
C VAL A 184 -7.72 5.73 -1.87
N SER A 185 -9.02 5.47 -1.90
CA SER A 185 -9.99 6.25 -1.12
C SER A 185 -9.76 6.06 0.37
N GLN A 186 -9.50 4.83 0.79
CA GLN A 186 -9.17 4.50 2.17
C GLN A 186 -8.23 3.30 2.24
N GLY A 187 -7.22 3.41 3.10
CA GLY A 187 -6.33 2.32 3.45
C GLY A 187 -6.17 2.24 4.96
N THR A 188 -6.31 1.05 5.53
CA THR A 188 -6.05 0.81 6.95
C THR A 188 -5.06 -0.33 7.12
N LEU A 189 -4.14 -0.16 8.05
CA LEU A 189 -3.27 -1.22 8.52
C LEU A 189 -3.34 -1.21 10.04
N SER A 190 -3.68 -2.35 10.65
CA SER A 190 -3.69 -2.52 12.09
C SER A 190 -2.80 -3.68 12.50
N ASN A 191 -1.86 -3.40 13.38
CA ASN A 191 -0.88 -4.36 13.88
C ASN A 191 -1.35 -4.88 15.25
N GLU A 192 -2.13 -5.97 15.24
CA GLU A 192 -2.75 -6.51 16.45
C GLU A 192 -1.81 -7.40 17.26
N MET A 193 -0.78 -7.98 16.65
CA MET A 193 0.10 -8.98 17.28
C MET A 193 1.59 -8.60 17.22
N MET A 194 1.98 -7.49 17.86
CA MET A 194 3.40 -7.14 18.08
C MET A 194 4.35 -7.44 16.89
N GLY A 195 3.97 -7.03 15.69
CA GLY A 195 4.86 -7.02 14.52
C GLY A 195 4.89 -8.31 13.69
N ARG A 196 4.08 -9.32 13.98
CA ARG A 196 4.05 -10.55 13.16
C ARG A 196 2.97 -10.56 12.09
N HIS A 197 1.80 -10.01 12.39
CA HIS A 197 0.67 -9.94 11.47
C HIS A 197 0.03 -8.57 11.53
N ALA A 198 -0.06 -7.91 10.40
CA ALA A 198 -0.79 -6.67 10.28
C ALA A 198 -1.99 -6.90 9.35
N LYS A 199 -3.19 -6.59 9.83
CA LYS A 199 -4.40 -6.59 9.01
C LYS A 199 -4.38 -5.39 8.09
N VAL A 200 -4.62 -5.61 6.81
CA VAL A 200 -4.67 -4.57 5.77
C VAL A 200 -6.05 -4.56 5.14
N GLN A 201 -6.59 -3.38 4.97
CA GLN A 201 -7.78 -3.14 4.16
C GLN A 201 -7.52 -1.94 3.26
N LEU A 202 -7.74 -2.10 1.97
CA LEU A 202 -7.60 -1.05 0.97
C LEU A 202 -8.85 -0.99 0.13
N SER A 203 -9.30 0.22 -0.19
CA SER A 203 -10.35 0.46 -1.15
C SER A 203 -10.02 1.68 -1.99
N GLY A 204 -10.44 1.66 -3.23
CA GLY A 204 -10.14 2.76 -4.12
C GLY A 204 -10.66 2.55 -5.52
N GLU A 205 -10.15 3.37 -6.44
CA GLU A 205 -10.55 3.42 -7.82
C GLU A 205 -9.33 3.48 -8.74
N ILE A 206 -9.45 2.87 -9.89
CA ILE A 206 -8.53 3.00 -11.01
C ILE A 206 -9.25 3.79 -12.09
N PRO A 207 -8.91 5.08 -12.31
CA PRO A 207 -9.51 5.87 -13.36
C PRO A 207 -9.26 5.24 -14.72
N GLN A 208 -10.30 5.10 -15.51
CA GLN A 208 -10.26 4.59 -16.87
C GLN A 208 -10.85 5.64 -17.82
N ALA A 209 -10.59 5.53 -19.12
CA ALA A 209 -11.01 6.55 -20.08
C ALA A 209 -12.54 6.76 -20.14
N ALA A 210 -13.32 5.70 -19.94
CA ALA A 210 -14.78 5.74 -20.03
C ALA A 210 -15.50 5.62 -18.66
N ASP A 211 -14.82 5.05 -17.64
CA ASP A 211 -15.43 4.74 -16.35
C ASP A 211 -14.34 4.64 -15.26
N ARG A 212 -14.70 4.22 -14.06
CA ARG A 212 -13.80 3.97 -12.95
C ARG A 212 -13.94 2.53 -12.50
N ALA A 213 -12.82 1.81 -12.52
CA ALA A 213 -12.78 0.50 -11.88
C ALA A 213 -12.61 0.67 -10.38
N ALA A 214 -13.51 0.08 -9.60
CA ALA A 214 -13.36 0.06 -8.15
C ALA A 214 -12.58 -1.19 -7.72
N PHE A 215 -11.74 -1.04 -6.70
CA PHE A 215 -11.06 -2.16 -6.08
C PHE A 215 -11.21 -2.18 -4.57
N THR A 216 -11.23 -3.38 -4.02
CA THR A 216 -11.12 -3.62 -2.58
C THR A 216 -10.13 -4.75 -2.34
N PHE A 217 -9.29 -4.58 -1.33
CA PHE A 217 -8.39 -5.61 -0.85
C PHE A 217 -8.54 -5.72 0.67
N GLY A 218 -8.68 -6.94 1.15
CA GLY A 218 -8.73 -7.24 2.58
C GLY A 218 -7.87 -8.45 2.90
N GLY A 219 -6.87 -8.29 3.78
CA GLY A 219 -5.93 -9.35 4.05
C GLY A 219 -4.97 -9.05 5.19
N PHE A 220 -3.84 -9.74 5.16
CA PHE A 220 -2.81 -9.65 6.19
C PHE A 220 -1.43 -9.48 5.55
N LEU A 221 -0.59 -8.69 6.22
CA LEU A 221 0.85 -8.63 6.00
C LEU A 221 1.54 -9.43 7.09
N ILE A 222 2.43 -10.33 6.70
CA ILE A 222 3.19 -11.21 7.58
C ILE A 222 4.67 -10.92 7.35
N GLY A 223 5.34 -10.38 8.37
CA GLY A 223 6.79 -10.18 8.33
C GLY A 223 7.50 -11.47 8.74
N ASN A 224 8.42 -11.95 7.92
CA ASN A 224 9.30 -13.05 8.28
C ASN A 224 10.65 -12.50 8.72
N HIS A 225 10.89 -12.45 10.04
CA HIS A 225 12.12 -11.93 10.62
C HIS A 225 13.36 -12.78 10.33
N GLU A 226 13.17 -14.09 10.05
CA GLU A 226 14.30 -15.01 9.82
C GLU A 226 14.87 -14.88 8.41
N SER A 227 14.01 -14.62 7.42
CA SER A 227 14.41 -14.50 6.01
C SER A 227 14.47 -13.06 5.50
N GLY A 228 14.14 -12.07 6.33
CA GLY A 228 14.00 -10.67 5.88
C GLY A 228 12.89 -10.47 4.86
N GLY A 229 12.05 -11.48 4.65
CA GLY A 229 10.98 -11.46 3.67
C GLY A 229 9.66 -10.90 4.21
N MET A 230 8.77 -10.54 3.28
CA MET A 230 7.41 -10.10 3.56
C MET A 230 6.43 -10.96 2.77
N GLN A 231 5.36 -11.36 3.41
CA GLN A 231 4.25 -12.03 2.75
C GLN A 231 2.98 -11.19 2.93
N ALA A 232 2.25 -11.02 1.84
CA ALA A 232 0.90 -10.45 1.87
C ALA A 232 -0.07 -11.52 1.38
N GLU A 233 -1.21 -11.67 2.05
CA GLU A 233 -2.24 -12.63 1.68
C GLU A 233 -3.62 -12.02 1.92
N GLY A 234 -4.55 -12.17 0.98
CA GLY A 234 -5.90 -11.62 1.13
C GLY A 234 -6.75 -11.73 -0.12
N ASP A 235 -7.96 -11.18 0.01
CA ASP A 235 -8.97 -11.18 -1.04
C ASP A 235 -8.95 -9.84 -1.78
N LEU A 236 -8.77 -9.92 -3.09
CA LEU A 236 -8.83 -8.80 -4.02
C LEU A 236 -10.13 -8.88 -4.81
N ARG A 237 -10.90 -7.79 -4.85
CA ARG A 237 -12.07 -7.64 -5.69
C ARG A 237 -11.92 -6.42 -6.57
N LEU A 238 -12.16 -6.61 -7.85
CA LEU A 238 -12.11 -5.56 -8.85
C LEU A 238 -13.46 -5.53 -9.58
N HIS A 239 -14.05 -4.35 -9.68
CA HIS A 239 -15.34 -4.15 -10.35
C HIS A 239 -15.21 -3.13 -11.49
N HIS A 240 -15.95 -3.34 -12.56
CA HIS A 240 -15.99 -2.44 -13.72
C HIS A 240 -14.65 -2.23 -14.41
N ILE A 241 -13.83 -3.30 -14.53
CA ILE A 241 -12.55 -3.22 -15.24
C ILE A 241 -12.84 -3.30 -16.74
N HIS A 242 -12.49 -2.27 -17.49
CA HIS A 242 -12.44 -2.37 -18.95
C HIS A 242 -11.23 -3.19 -19.37
N VAL A 243 -11.45 -4.44 -19.79
CA VAL A 243 -10.39 -5.42 -20.07
C VAL A 243 -9.37 -4.88 -21.08
N ARG A 244 -9.82 -4.25 -22.16
CA ARG A 244 -8.94 -3.65 -23.17
C ARG A 244 -8.00 -2.61 -22.57
N GLN A 245 -8.49 -1.77 -21.68
CA GLN A 245 -7.70 -0.71 -21.05
C GLN A 245 -6.73 -1.28 -20.00
N ALA A 246 -7.16 -2.28 -19.24
CA ALA A 246 -6.28 -2.97 -18.31
C ALA A 246 -5.11 -3.64 -19.04
N LEU A 247 -5.36 -4.30 -20.15
CA LEU A 247 -4.32 -4.97 -20.95
C LEU A 247 -3.37 -3.98 -21.65
N SER A 248 -3.84 -2.80 -22.08
CA SER A 248 -2.97 -1.77 -22.65
C SER A 248 -1.92 -1.26 -21.69
N VAL A 249 -2.24 -1.22 -20.39
CA VAL A 249 -1.31 -0.85 -19.32
C VAL A 249 -0.19 -1.88 -19.17
N TRP A 250 -0.48 -3.16 -19.35
CA TRP A 250 0.49 -4.26 -19.18
C TRP A 250 1.31 -4.58 -20.45
N GLY A 251 1.14 -3.81 -21.51
CA GLY A 251 1.97 -3.91 -22.72
C GLY A 251 1.38 -4.67 -23.87
N GLY A 252 0.15 -5.08 -23.76
CA GLY A 252 -0.59 -5.68 -24.86
C GLY A 252 -1.11 -4.62 -25.83
N GLN A 253 -0.25 -4.02 -26.64
CA GLN A 253 -0.69 -3.28 -27.83
C GLN A 253 -1.11 -4.23 -28.97
N ASP A 254 -0.95 -5.52 -28.76
CA ASP A 254 -1.23 -6.51 -29.78
C ASP A 254 -2.74 -6.62 -29.99
N SER A 255 -3.12 -6.55 -31.23
CA SER A 255 -4.47 -6.77 -31.77
C SER A 255 -5.14 -8.06 -31.27
N ILE A 256 -4.40 -8.89 -30.57
CA ILE A 256 -4.84 -10.16 -29.97
C ILE A 256 -6.01 -9.96 -28.98
N PHE A 257 -6.10 -8.81 -28.34
CA PHE A 257 -7.15 -8.51 -27.34
C PHE A 257 -8.24 -7.54 -27.84
N ASP A 258 -8.18 -7.14 -29.12
CA ASP A 258 -9.10 -6.14 -29.69
C ASP A 258 -10.59 -6.57 -29.65
N GLY A 259 -10.85 -7.86 -29.54
CA GLY A 259 -12.20 -8.40 -29.41
C GLY A 259 -12.79 -8.40 -27.99
N LEU A 260 -11.95 -8.21 -26.95
CA LEU A 260 -12.42 -8.21 -25.57
C LEU A 260 -12.99 -6.83 -25.23
N THR A 261 -14.29 -6.68 -25.40
CA THR A 261 -15.02 -5.45 -25.07
C THR A 261 -15.93 -5.70 -23.86
N GLY A 262 -16.04 -4.69 -23.01
CA GLY A 262 -16.92 -4.71 -21.85
C GLY A 262 -16.22 -4.55 -20.51
N ALA A 263 -17.04 -4.40 -19.49
CA ALA A 263 -16.57 -4.32 -18.11
C ALA A 263 -16.53 -5.71 -17.48
N ALA A 264 -15.41 -6.03 -16.85
CA ALA A 264 -15.20 -7.27 -16.13
C ALA A 264 -15.26 -7.06 -14.61
N GLN A 265 -15.59 -8.12 -13.91
CA GLN A 265 -15.38 -8.24 -12.46
C GLN A 265 -14.34 -9.32 -12.22
N LEU A 266 -13.48 -9.11 -11.23
CA LEU A 266 -12.48 -10.08 -10.82
C LEU A 266 -12.51 -10.23 -9.31
N ASP A 267 -12.69 -11.44 -8.84
CA ASP A 267 -12.52 -11.85 -7.44
C ASP A 267 -11.34 -12.82 -7.39
N ALA A 268 -10.36 -12.55 -6.53
CA ALA A 268 -9.18 -13.40 -6.43
C ALA A 268 -8.68 -13.45 -4.98
N HIS A 269 -8.29 -14.63 -4.53
CA HIS A 269 -7.44 -14.76 -3.36
C HIS A 269 -5.98 -14.64 -3.80
N VAL A 270 -5.28 -13.61 -3.33
CA VAL A 270 -3.92 -13.30 -3.76
C VAL A 270 -2.93 -13.50 -2.63
N ARG A 271 -1.79 -14.08 -2.96
CA ARG A 271 -0.65 -14.22 -2.06
C ARG A 271 0.58 -13.65 -2.77
N VAL A 272 1.28 -12.78 -2.07
CA VAL A 272 2.54 -12.19 -2.55
C VAL A 272 3.60 -12.48 -1.51
N THR A 273 4.67 -13.12 -1.93
CA THR A 273 5.85 -13.37 -1.09
C THR A 273 7.02 -12.64 -1.73
N ALA A 274 7.70 -11.81 -0.97
CA ALA A 274 8.90 -11.11 -1.41
C ALA A 274 10.02 -11.31 -0.38
N GLY A 275 11.21 -11.58 -0.86
CA GLY A 275 12.39 -11.82 -0.03
C GLY A 275 13.69 -11.52 -0.78
N THR A 276 14.81 -11.78 -0.15
CA THR A 276 16.15 -11.57 -0.74
C THR A 276 16.38 -12.38 -2.02
N ASP A 277 15.73 -13.54 -2.14
CA ASP A 277 15.91 -14.46 -3.25
C ASP A 277 14.97 -14.22 -4.43
N GLY A 278 14.00 -13.30 -4.28
CA GLY A 278 13.03 -12.98 -5.32
C GLY A 278 11.64 -12.74 -4.79
N TYR A 279 10.68 -12.80 -5.71
CA TYR A 279 9.26 -12.65 -5.38
C TYR A 279 8.44 -13.74 -6.04
N GLU A 280 7.32 -14.06 -5.41
CA GLU A 280 6.27 -14.92 -5.93
C GLU A 280 4.91 -14.27 -5.68
N MET A 281 4.10 -14.21 -6.72
CA MET A 281 2.72 -13.75 -6.64
C MET A 281 1.83 -14.89 -7.11
N ALA A 282 0.89 -15.30 -6.29
CA ALA A 282 -0.10 -16.33 -6.61
C ALA A 282 -1.50 -15.73 -6.52
N ALA A 283 -2.35 -16.07 -7.45
CA ALA A 283 -3.78 -15.84 -7.40
C ALA A 283 -4.48 -17.20 -7.39
N ASP A 284 -4.95 -17.57 -6.21
CA ASP A 284 -5.64 -18.83 -6.01
C ASP A 284 -7.16 -18.60 -6.16
N ASN A 285 -7.84 -19.51 -6.86
CA ASN A 285 -9.29 -19.50 -7.01
C ASN A 285 -9.86 -18.17 -7.54
N TRP A 286 -9.16 -17.52 -8.47
CA TRP A 286 -9.69 -16.31 -9.06
C TRP A 286 -10.89 -16.62 -9.98
N LYS A 287 -11.85 -15.71 -9.98
CA LYS A 287 -13.04 -15.74 -10.83
C LYS A 287 -13.14 -14.41 -11.55
N ALA A 288 -13.21 -14.48 -12.88
CA ALA A 288 -13.46 -13.31 -13.72
C ALA A 288 -14.82 -13.48 -14.41
N GLN A 289 -15.62 -12.42 -14.39
CA GLN A 289 -16.88 -12.37 -15.10
C GLN A 289 -16.84 -11.22 -16.09
N LEU A 290 -16.99 -11.54 -17.37
CA LEU A 290 -17.06 -10.59 -18.47
C LEU A 290 -18.40 -10.79 -19.17
N ALA A 291 -19.35 -9.91 -18.95
CA ALA A 291 -20.74 -10.08 -19.36
C ALA A 291 -21.30 -11.44 -18.88
N ASP A 292 -21.59 -12.35 -19.80
CA ASP A 292 -22.09 -13.72 -19.54
C ASP A 292 -20.98 -14.80 -19.54
N LEU A 293 -19.73 -14.42 -19.81
CA LEU A 293 -18.59 -15.31 -19.76
C LEU A 293 -18.01 -15.34 -18.33
N SER A 294 -18.04 -16.52 -17.70
CA SER A 294 -17.43 -16.75 -16.38
C SER A 294 -16.22 -17.65 -16.53
N ILE A 295 -15.05 -17.13 -16.15
CA ILE A 295 -13.77 -17.83 -16.17
C ILE A 295 -13.26 -17.92 -14.74
N GLN A 296 -12.65 -19.03 -14.40
CA GLN A 296 -12.01 -19.22 -13.09
C GLN A 296 -10.69 -19.98 -13.24
N GLY A 297 -9.82 -19.85 -12.27
CA GLY A 297 -8.55 -20.55 -12.33
C GLY A 297 -7.58 -20.21 -11.22
N THR A 298 -6.32 -20.54 -11.48
CA THR A 298 -5.16 -20.18 -10.66
C THR A 298 -4.12 -19.53 -11.54
N ALA A 299 -3.32 -18.64 -10.97
CA ALA A 299 -2.21 -18.01 -11.68
C ALA A 299 -1.05 -17.78 -10.71
N THR A 300 0.16 -17.97 -11.20
CA THR A 300 1.39 -17.67 -10.46
C THR A 300 2.34 -16.87 -11.32
N VAL A 301 3.04 -15.93 -10.69
CA VAL A 301 4.15 -15.19 -11.30
C VAL A 301 5.30 -15.21 -10.31
N SER A 302 6.47 -15.61 -10.75
CA SER A 302 7.67 -15.62 -9.90
C SER A 302 8.86 -15.03 -10.64
N GLY A 303 9.75 -14.36 -9.91
CA GLY A 303 10.97 -13.76 -10.45
C GLY A 303 12.09 -13.74 -9.41
N ARG A 304 13.33 -13.91 -9.89
CA ARG A 304 14.53 -13.86 -9.05
C ARG A 304 15.50 -12.83 -9.62
N GLY A 305 15.81 -11.79 -8.83
CA GLY A 305 16.79 -10.77 -9.22
C GLY A 305 16.54 -10.19 -10.60
N ALA A 306 17.53 -10.30 -11.49
CA ALA A 306 17.46 -9.84 -12.90
C ALA A 306 16.85 -10.85 -13.87
N ASP A 307 16.45 -12.03 -13.38
CA ASP A 307 15.86 -13.07 -14.26
C ASP A 307 14.49 -12.60 -14.78
N ARG A 308 14.15 -13.09 -15.96
CA ARG A 308 12.82 -12.83 -16.53
C ARG A 308 11.76 -13.51 -15.68
N PRO A 309 10.69 -12.79 -15.30
CA PRO A 309 9.61 -13.39 -14.54
C PRO A 309 8.97 -14.56 -15.30
N ARG A 310 8.73 -15.64 -14.59
CA ARG A 310 7.99 -16.79 -15.09
C ARG A 310 6.55 -16.72 -14.65
N TYR A 311 5.66 -17.08 -15.55
CA TYR A 311 4.24 -17.16 -15.23
C TYR A 311 3.68 -18.55 -15.55
N SER A 312 2.69 -18.96 -14.80
CA SER A 312 1.85 -20.09 -15.11
C SER A 312 0.41 -19.79 -14.73
N ALA A 313 -0.53 -20.21 -15.55
CA ALA A 313 -1.94 -20.05 -15.29
C ALA A 313 -2.71 -21.29 -15.73
N THR A 314 -3.72 -21.64 -14.94
CA THR A 314 -4.67 -22.68 -15.29
C THR A 314 -6.07 -22.08 -15.26
N LEU A 315 -6.82 -22.22 -16.32
CA LEU A 315 -8.14 -21.63 -16.49
C LEU A 315 -9.17 -22.71 -16.81
N SER A 316 -10.40 -22.46 -16.37
CA SER A 316 -11.61 -23.16 -16.81
C SER A 316 -12.73 -22.14 -17.04
N ALA A 317 -13.67 -22.45 -17.90
CA ALA A 317 -14.81 -21.60 -18.15
C ALA A 317 -16.11 -22.38 -18.00
N ALA A 318 -17.13 -21.70 -17.47
CA ALA A 318 -18.48 -22.22 -17.42
C ALA A 318 -19.02 -22.48 -18.85
N PRO A 319 -20.03 -23.36 -19.03
CA PRO A 319 -20.64 -23.58 -20.32
C PRO A 319 -21.15 -22.28 -20.92
N VAL A 320 -20.74 -22.00 -22.15
CA VAL A 320 -21.12 -20.80 -22.90
C VAL A 320 -21.55 -21.19 -24.31
N MET A 321 -22.52 -20.47 -24.88
CA MET A 321 -22.93 -20.66 -26.27
C MET A 321 -21.78 -20.33 -27.22
N VAL A 322 -21.54 -21.16 -28.23
CA VAL A 322 -20.46 -20.95 -29.22
C VAL A 322 -20.56 -19.56 -29.86
N THR A 323 -21.73 -19.15 -30.25
CA THR A 323 -21.99 -17.83 -30.85
C THR A 323 -21.57 -16.68 -29.95
N ARG A 324 -21.82 -16.78 -28.65
CA ARG A 324 -21.42 -15.78 -27.65
C ARG A 324 -19.92 -15.83 -27.39
N LEU A 325 -19.34 -17.02 -27.24
CA LEU A 325 -17.90 -17.18 -27.10
C LEU A 325 -17.16 -16.52 -28.26
N MET A 326 -17.63 -16.74 -29.47
CA MET A 326 -17.05 -16.16 -30.68
C MET A 326 -17.13 -14.63 -30.73
N SER A 327 -18.16 -14.01 -30.16
CA SER A 327 -18.27 -12.56 -30.09
C SER A 327 -17.33 -11.92 -29.07
N HIS A 328 -16.88 -12.69 -28.08
CA HIS A 328 -15.96 -12.19 -27.02
C HIS A 328 -14.50 -12.57 -27.27
N LEU A 329 -14.22 -13.54 -28.13
CA LEU A 329 -12.84 -13.91 -28.46
C LEU A 329 -12.27 -13.00 -29.55
N PRO A 330 -11.01 -12.56 -29.39
CA PRO A 330 -10.32 -11.84 -30.46
C PRO A 330 -10.32 -12.64 -31.76
N SER A 331 -10.58 -11.95 -32.85
CA SER A 331 -10.62 -12.61 -34.18
C SER A 331 -9.30 -13.29 -34.58
N ALA A 332 -8.19 -12.82 -34.00
CA ALA A 332 -6.85 -13.39 -34.22
C ALA A 332 -6.65 -14.75 -33.56
N TRP A 333 -7.43 -15.11 -32.52
CA TRP A 333 -7.29 -16.38 -31.80
C TRP A 333 -7.96 -17.56 -32.51
N ILE A 334 -8.88 -17.25 -33.42
CA ILE A 334 -9.63 -18.26 -34.15
C ILE A 334 -9.27 -18.15 -35.63
N PRO A 335 -8.63 -19.17 -36.19
CA PRO A 335 -8.32 -19.20 -37.62
C PRO A 335 -9.60 -18.91 -38.44
N ALA A 336 -9.49 -18.05 -39.44
CA ALA A 336 -10.64 -17.65 -40.26
C ALA A 336 -11.40 -18.85 -40.82
N GLN A 337 -10.67 -19.89 -41.23
CA GLN A 337 -11.23 -21.14 -41.75
C GLN A 337 -12.16 -21.85 -40.74
N ILE A 338 -11.82 -21.81 -39.44
CA ILE A 338 -12.65 -22.42 -38.39
C ILE A 338 -13.89 -21.56 -38.15
N ARG A 339 -13.71 -20.25 -38.11
CA ARG A 339 -14.81 -19.30 -37.91
C ARG A 339 -15.83 -19.39 -39.02
N ASP A 340 -15.37 -19.36 -40.26
CA ASP A 340 -16.25 -19.40 -41.44
C ASP A 340 -17.02 -20.71 -41.47
N ARG A 341 -16.41 -21.85 -41.15
CA ARG A 341 -17.12 -23.12 -41.04
C ARG A 341 -18.13 -23.17 -39.91
N LEU A 342 -17.80 -22.63 -38.72
CA LEU A 342 -18.77 -22.58 -37.61
C LEU A 342 -20.01 -21.75 -37.99
N VAL A 343 -19.82 -20.65 -38.71
CA VAL A 343 -20.91 -19.83 -39.23
C VAL A 343 -21.68 -20.54 -40.35
N GLU A 344 -20.96 -21.16 -41.31
CA GLU A 344 -21.55 -21.91 -42.43
C GLU A 344 -22.40 -23.08 -41.98
N TYR A 345 -21.95 -23.82 -40.99
CA TYR A 345 -22.67 -24.98 -40.46
C TYR A 345 -23.70 -24.60 -39.37
N GLY A 346 -23.82 -23.33 -39.02
CA GLY A 346 -24.74 -22.88 -37.98
C GLY A 346 -24.53 -23.58 -36.65
N VAL A 347 -23.27 -23.85 -36.32
CA VAL A 347 -22.90 -24.56 -35.09
C VAL A 347 -23.28 -23.68 -33.90
N ASP A 348 -24.39 -23.98 -33.28
CA ASP A 348 -24.84 -23.35 -32.06
C ASP A 348 -25.00 -24.43 -30.98
N GLY A 349 -24.18 -24.35 -29.95
CA GLY A 349 -24.17 -25.33 -28.88
C GLY A 349 -23.39 -24.80 -27.67
N LEU A 350 -23.49 -25.54 -26.57
CA LEU A 350 -22.76 -25.22 -25.35
C LEU A 350 -21.33 -25.79 -25.43
N VAL A 351 -20.35 -24.93 -25.23
CA VAL A 351 -18.95 -25.30 -25.10
C VAL A 351 -18.52 -25.06 -23.65
N THR A 352 -17.82 -26.04 -23.09
CA THR A 352 -17.21 -25.96 -21.75
C THR A 352 -15.72 -26.08 -21.89
N LEU A 353 -14.97 -25.09 -21.40
CA LEU A 353 -13.54 -25.18 -21.26
C LEU A 353 -13.22 -25.82 -19.91
N GLN A 354 -12.87 -27.11 -19.92
CA GLN A 354 -12.57 -27.82 -18.69
C GLN A 354 -11.24 -27.35 -18.09
N THR A 355 -10.18 -27.29 -18.91
CA THR A 355 -8.85 -26.86 -18.45
C THR A 355 -8.02 -26.36 -19.63
N LEU A 356 -7.45 -25.17 -19.46
CA LEU A 356 -6.42 -24.60 -20.32
C LEU A 356 -5.23 -24.20 -19.43
N SER A 357 -4.06 -24.73 -19.71
CA SER A 357 -2.84 -24.36 -19.01
C SER A 357 -1.93 -23.55 -19.92
N VAL A 358 -1.44 -22.43 -19.42
CA VAL A 358 -0.52 -21.54 -20.13
C VAL A 358 0.66 -21.25 -19.20
N SER A 359 1.88 -21.35 -19.73
CA SER A 359 3.10 -21.02 -18.98
C SER A 359 4.15 -20.42 -19.92
N GLY A 360 5.01 -19.56 -19.37
CA GLY A 360 6.05 -18.90 -20.14
C GLY A 360 6.90 -17.95 -19.32
N GLU A 361 7.72 -17.18 -20.02
CA GLU A 361 8.52 -16.11 -19.46
C GLU A 361 8.01 -14.75 -19.97
N VAL A 362 7.94 -13.75 -19.09
CA VAL A 362 7.49 -12.40 -19.46
C VAL A 362 8.54 -11.74 -20.34
N GLY A 363 8.15 -11.32 -21.57
CA GLY A 363 9.05 -10.62 -22.49
C GLY A 363 9.84 -11.52 -23.45
N SER A 364 9.46 -12.77 -23.60
CA SER A 364 9.95 -13.70 -24.64
C SER A 364 9.05 -13.67 -25.88
N GLY A 365 8.75 -12.46 -26.38
CA GLY A 365 7.99 -12.24 -27.61
C GLY A 365 8.85 -11.58 -28.64
#